data_d3bc9a63329f57b9084a63d3a320a394
#
_entry.id   d3bc9a63329f57b9084a63d3a320a394
#
_cell.length_a   1.000
_cell.length_b   1.000
_cell.length_c   1.000
_cell.angle_alpha   90.00
_cell.angle_beta   90.00
_cell.angle_gamma   90.00
#
_symmetry.space_group_name_H-M   'P 1'
#
loop_
_entity.id
_entity.type
_entity.pdbx_description
1 polymer ?
#
loop_
_entity_poly.entity_id
_entity_poly.type
_entity_poly.pdbx_seq_one_letter_code
_entity_poly.pdbx_strand_id
1 'polypeptide(L)'
;MKKMLPESKVEAIRKEGFLNRAVEAYRFFYPTVSNVSNFKALNDLGITENHDFIIQLTTPDLNVLTQNSDTPYCLGTGNTENGPVVIELPQGAIVGVADDINFKFITNMGLTGDEQGKGAKYLYLPPNYDGDIPDGYIVRKPSSYRFLICLR
;
A
#
# COMPACT_ATOMS: atom_id res chain seq x y z
N MET A 1 11.72 46.25 -30.94
CA MET A 1 11.60 44.87 -31.43
C MET A 1 12.01 43.90 -30.30
N LYS A 2 11.13 43.03 -29.78
CA LYS A 2 11.53 41.96 -28.88
C LYS A 2 12.40 40.96 -29.65
N LYS A 3 13.63 40.78 -29.25
CA LYS A 3 14.57 39.82 -29.87
C LYS A 3 14.06 38.41 -29.54
N MET A 4 13.58 37.68 -30.54
CA MET A 4 13.16 36.29 -30.37
C MET A 4 14.38 35.40 -30.03
N LEU A 5 14.18 34.40 -29.18
CA LEU A 5 15.24 33.44 -28.87
C LEU A 5 15.57 32.58 -30.09
N PRO A 6 16.85 32.19 -30.29
CA PRO A 6 17.22 31.22 -31.31
C PRO A 6 16.45 29.89 -31.08
N GLU A 7 16.09 29.24 -32.18
CA GLU A 7 15.30 27.97 -32.13
C GLU A 7 15.98 26.86 -31.31
N SER A 8 17.32 26.75 -31.44
CA SER A 8 18.13 25.83 -30.61
C SER A 8 17.99 26.09 -29.10
N LYS A 9 17.87 27.33 -28.70
CA LYS A 9 17.68 27.69 -27.29
C LYS A 9 16.24 27.37 -26.81
N VAL A 10 15.25 27.55 -27.68
CA VAL A 10 13.87 27.17 -27.39
C VAL A 10 13.76 25.67 -27.23
N GLU A 11 14.42 24.89 -28.09
CA GLU A 11 14.42 23.44 -28.02
C GLU A 11 15.12 22.91 -26.76
N ALA A 12 16.26 23.51 -26.38
CA ALA A 12 16.95 23.17 -25.13
C ALA A 12 16.06 23.42 -23.89
N ILE A 13 15.36 24.57 -23.84
CA ILE A 13 14.42 24.88 -22.74
C ILE A 13 13.26 23.89 -22.71
N ARG A 14 12.72 23.49 -23.86
CA ARG A 14 11.65 22.49 -23.94
C ARG A 14 12.14 21.13 -23.41
N LYS A 15 13.32 20.68 -23.84
CA LYS A 15 13.92 19.42 -23.38
C LYS A 15 14.14 19.39 -21.88
N GLU A 16 14.66 20.48 -21.31
CA GLU A 16 14.81 20.62 -19.86
C GLU A 16 13.45 20.59 -19.14
N GLY A 17 12.45 21.28 -19.67
CA GLY A 17 11.08 21.22 -19.14
C GLY A 17 10.47 19.83 -19.16
N PHE A 18 10.68 19.05 -20.22
CA PHE A 18 10.26 17.64 -20.28
C PHE A 18 10.99 16.78 -19.26
N LEU A 19 12.30 16.94 -19.13
CA LEU A 19 13.09 16.18 -18.16
C LEU A 19 12.61 16.43 -16.72
N ASN A 20 12.40 17.69 -16.37
CA ASN A 20 11.91 18.06 -15.04
C ASN A 20 10.54 17.43 -14.74
N ARG A 21 9.60 17.49 -15.70
CA ARG A 21 8.30 16.83 -15.56
C ARG A 21 8.41 15.31 -15.45
N ALA A 22 9.30 14.69 -16.19
CA ALA A 22 9.55 13.25 -16.10
C ALA A 22 10.08 12.85 -14.72
N VAL A 23 11.00 13.63 -14.15
CA VAL A 23 11.52 13.41 -12.79
C VAL A 23 10.41 13.59 -11.75
N GLU A 24 9.57 14.60 -11.88
CA GLU A 24 8.41 14.80 -10.98
C GLU A 24 7.41 13.65 -11.07
N ALA A 25 7.07 13.21 -12.28
CA ALA A 25 6.17 12.08 -12.50
C ALA A 25 6.74 10.79 -11.90
N TYR A 26 8.04 10.53 -12.11
CA TYR A 26 8.73 9.38 -11.53
C TYR A 26 8.63 9.39 -10.00
N ARG A 27 8.94 10.52 -9.36
CA ARG A 27 8.87 10.66 -7.90
C ARG A 27 7.45 10.49 -7.37
N PHE A 28 6.48 11.06 -8.07
CA PHE A 28 5.06 10.98 -7.69
C PHE A 28 4.53 9.54 -7.74
N PHE A 29 4.83 8.80 -8.81
CA PHE A 29 4.32 7.45 -9.01
C PHE A 29 5.18 6.34 -8.39
N TYR A 30 6.38 6.66 -7.92
CA TYR A 30 7.31 5.67 -7.37
C TYR A 30 6.69 4.82 -6.25
N PRO A 31 6.01 5.39 -5.23
CA PRO A 31 5.35 4.59 -4.20
C PRO A 31 4.29 3.66 -4.76
N THR A 32 3.46 4.15 -5.67
CA THR A 32 2.40 3.34 -6.31
C THR A 32 3.00 2.17 -7.10
N VAL A 33 4.01 2.42 -7.93
CA VAL A 33 4.68 1.36 -8.72
C VAL A 33 5.34 0.34 -7.81
N SER A 34 5.99 0.79 -6.73
CA SER A 34 6.61 -0.09 -5.73
C SER A 34 5.55 -1.00 -5.07
N ASN A 35 4.42 -0.43 -4.65
CA ASN A 35 3.37 -1.23 -4.02
C ASN A 35 2.68 -2.19 -5.00
N VAL A 36 2.39 -1.75 -6.22
CA VAL A 36 1.86 -2.63 -7.28
C VAL A 36 2.80 -3.81 -7.53
N SER A 37 4.12 -3.62 -7.43
CA SER A 37 5.09 -4.71 -7.54
C SER A 37 4.95 -5.72 -6.40
N ASN A 38 4.62 -5.30 -5.17
CA ASN A 38 4.31 -6.20 -4.06
C ASN A 38 3.05 -7.02 -4.35
N PHE A 39 1.98 -6.40 -4.86
CA PHE A 39 0.76 -7.11 -5.25
C PHE A 39 1.05 -8.15 -6.32
N LYS A 40 1.83 -7.77 -7.34
CA LYS A 40 2.24 -8.70 -8.39
C LYS A 40 3.07 -9.86 -7.83
N ALA A 41 4.04 -9.59 -6.99
CA ALA A 41 4.90 -10.62 -6.39
C ALA A 41 4.09 -11.61 -5.54
N LEU A 42 3.16 -11.13 -4.73
CA LEU A 42 2.28 -12.00 -3.94
C LEU A 42 1.38 -12.86 -4.83
N ASN A 43 0.81 -12.27 -5.88
CA ASN A 43 0.00 -13.01 -6.84
C ASN A 43 0.82 -14.07 -7.62
N ASP A 44 2.04 -13.74 -8.03
CA ASP A 44 2.95 -14.69 -8.70
C ASP A 44 3.33 -15.87 -7.78
N LEU A 45 3.29 -15.69 -6.45
CA LEU A 45 3.44 -16.73 -5.44
C LEU A 45 2.14 -17.50 -5.16
N GLY A 46 1.02 -17.16 -5.84
CA GLY A 46 -0.27 -17.81 -5.66
C GLY A 46 -1.08 -17.28 -4.48
N ILE A 47 -0.68 -16.16 -3.87
CA ILE A 47 -1.41 -15.51 -2.77
C ILE A 47 -2.59 -14.74 -3.35
N THR A 48 -3.80 -15.14 -2.98
CA THR A 48 -5.05 -14.58 -3.50
C THR A 48 -5.53 -13.42 -2.63
N GLU A 49 -5.86 -12.28 -3.25
CA GLU A 49 -6.44 -11.11 -2.56
C GLU A 49 -7.68 -11.51 -1.75
N ASN A 50 -7.83 -10.96 -0.56
CA ASN A 50 -8.93 -11.21 0.39
C ASN A 50 -8.99 -12.61 1.01
N HIS A 51 -8.11 -13.54 0.63
CA HIS A 51 -8.17 -14.92 1.07
C HIS A 51 -6.90 -15.40 1.76
N ASP A 52 -5.74 -15.03 1.21
CA ASP A 52 -4.49 -15.62 1.62
C ASP A 52 -3.55 -14.61 2.29
N PHE A 53 -2.79 -15.11 3.26
CA PHE A 53 -1.65 -14.42 3.82
C PHE A 53 -0.43 -15.33 3.71
N ILE A 54 0.72 -14.75 3.35
CA ILE A 54 2.00 -15.45 3.41
C ILE A 54 2.72 -15.08 4.70
N ILE A 55 3.20 -16.10 5.43
CA ILE A 55 4.11 -15.88 6.56
C ILE A 55 5.53 -16.14 6.06
N GLN A 56 6.38 -15.14 6.18
CA GLN A 56 7.74 -15.18 5.68
C GLN A 56 8.74 -14.97 6.80
N LEU A 57 9.63 -15.96 6.96
CA LEU A 57 10.83 -15.80 7.78
C LEU A 57 11.91 -15.11 6.94
N THR A 58 12.51 -14.09 7.49
CA THR A 58 13.62 -13.40 6.82
C THR A 58 14.88 -14.24 6.88
N THR A 59 15.44 -14.52 5.72
CA THR A 59 16.74 -15.17 5.58
C THR A 59 17.70 -14.26 4.79
N PRO A 60 19.02 -14.41 4.94
CA PRO A 60 19.98 -13.60 4.18
C PRO A 60 19.88 -13.74 2.66
N ASP A 61 19.26 -14.83 2.18
CA ASP A 61 19.11 -15.12 0.76
C ASP A 61 17.94 -14.36 0.08
N LEU A 62 17.13 -13.65 0.89
CA LEU A 62 16.03 -12.84 0.36
C LEU A 62 16.55 -11.53 -0.23
N ASN A 63 16.22 -11.27 -1.48
CA ASN A 63 16.53 -10.02 -2.18
C ASN A 63 15.60 -8.87 -1.74
N VAL A 64 15.51 -8.62 -0.45
CA VAL A 64 14.72 -7.51 0.13
C VAL A 64 15.65 -6.56 0.86
N LEU A 65 15.58 -5.29 0.50
CA LEU A 65 16.36 -4.25 1.16
C LEU A 65 15.80 -3.97 2.55
N THR A 66 16.67 -3.91 3.55
CA THR A 66 16.36 -3.46 4.92
C THR A 66 15.32 -4.29 5.67
N GLN A 67 15.11 -5.55 5.30
CA GLN A 67 14.20 -6.43 6.01
C GLN A 67 14.72 -6.77 7.41
N ASN A 68 13.82 -6.75 8.39
CA ASN A 68 14.13 -7.16 9.76
C ASN A 68 14.20 -8.70 9.85
N SER A 69 15.22 -9.23 10.49
CA SER A 69 15.42 -10.67 10.72
C SER A 69 14.91 -11.18 12.06
N ASP A 70 14.45 -10.29 12.94
CA ASP A 70 14.11 -10.65 14.33
C ASP A 70 12.69 -11.21 14.48
N THR A 71 11.80 -10.86 13.55
CA THR A 71 10.39 -11.29 13.57
C THR A 71 9.92 -11.72 12.19
N PRO A 72 9.05 -12.76 12.10
CA PRO A 72 8.44 -13.12 10.84
C PRO A 72 7.52 -12.00 10.34
N TYR A 73 7.41 -11.88 9.03
CA TYR A 73 6.41 -11.02 8.39
C TYR A 73 5.20 -11.85 7.96
N CYS A 74 4.02 -11.26 8.10
CA CYS A 74 2.79 -11.79 7.54
C CYS A 74 2.24 -10.74 6.57
N LEU A 75 2.17 -11.09 5.29
CA LEU A 75 1.78 -10.19 4.21
C LEU A 75 0.53 -10.70 3.53
N GLY A 76 -0.40 -9.81 3.26
CA GLY A 76 -1.60 -10.08 2.50
C GLY A 76 -2.09 -8.84 1.76
N THR A 77 -2.95 -9.05 0.80
CA THR A 77 -3.57 -7.97 0.02
C THR A 77 -5.08 -8.05 0.09
N GLY A 78 -5.70 -6.89 0.16
CA GLY A 78 -7.15 -6.75 0.13
C GLY A 78 -7.61 -5.94 -1.07
N ASN A 79 -8.83 -6.26 -1.54
CA ASN A 79 -9.50 -5.57 -2.62
C ASN A 79 -10.99 -5.43 -2.31
N THR A 80 -11.45 -4.18 -2.20
CA THR A 80 -12.85 -3.84 -1.91
C THR A 80 -13.67 -3.53 -3.17
N GLU A 81 -13.17 -3.85 -4.37
CA GLU A 81 -13.88 -3.56 -5.63
C GLU A 81 -15.25 -4.24 -5.71
N ASN A 82 -15.37 -5.44 -5.13
CA ASN A 82 -16.62 -6.21 -5.10
C ASN A 82 -17.43 -6.03 -3.80
N GLY A 83 -17.04 -5.12 -2.92
CA GLY A 83 -17.71 -4.82 -1.66
C GLY A 83 -16.76 -4.73 -0.47
N PRO A 84 -17.30 -4.50 0.73
CA PRO A 84 -16.53 -4.44 1.97
C PRO A 84 -15.77 -5.73 2.27
N VAL A 85 -14.57 -5.59 2.85
CA VAL A 85 -13.71 -6.71 3.27
C VAL A 85 -13.48 -6.66 4.76
N VAL A 86 -13.65 -7.80 5.43
CA VAL A 86 -13.35 -7.95 6.86
C VAL A 86 -12.02 -8.65 7.04
N ILE A 87 -11.15 -8.04 7.82
CA ILE A 87 -9.92 -8.65 8.31
C ILE A 87 -10.04 -8.82 9.82
N GLU A 88 -10.04 -10.06 10.27
CA GLU A 88 -10.07 -10.39 11.69
C GLU A 88 -8.64 -10.59 12.20
N LEU A 89 -8.27 -9.79 13.19
CA LEU A 89 -6.98 -9.87 13.86
C LEU A 89 -7.18 -10.52 15.23
N PRO A 90 -6.50 -11.64 15.54
CA PRO A 90 -6.61 -12.26 16.86
C PRO A 90 -5.91 -11.41 17.93
N GLN A 91 -6.25 -11.66 19.18
CA GLN A 91 -5.50 -11.12 20.31
C GLN A 91 -4.07 -11.64 20.29
N GLY A 92 -3.10 -10.76 20.51
CA GLY A 92 -1.69 -11.15 20.56
C GLY A 92 -0.73 -9.98 20.41
N ALA A 93 0.56 -10.31 20.52
CA ALA A 93 1.65 -9.36 20.33
C ALA A 93 1.97 -9.16 18.84
N ILE A 94 0.98 -8.71 18.10
CA ILE A 94 1.11 -8.42 16.67
C ILE A 94 1.30 -6.91 16.50
N VAL A 95 2.18 -6.51 15.60
CA VAL A 95 2.33 -5.13 15.15
C VAL A 95 2.17 -5.10 13.64
N GLY A 96 1.38 -4.19 13.14
CA GLY A 96 1.16 -4.11 11.71
C GLY A 96 0.64 -2.78 11.21
N VAL A 97 0.61 -2.69 9.91
CA VAL A 97 0.12 -1.53 9.17
C VAL A 97 -0.68 -1.99 7.95
N ALA A 98 -1.69 -1.21 7.61
CA ALA A 98 -2.34 -1.30 6.32
C ALA A 98 -2.12 0.02 5.56
N ASP A 99 -1.73 -0.12 4.30
CA ASP A 99 -1.50 0.98 3.37
C ASP A 99 -2.31 0.78 2.08
N ASP A 100 -2.78 1.86 1.47
CA ASP A 100 -3.47 1.78 0.18
C ASP A 100 -2.49 1.49 -0.98
N ILE A 101 -3.03 1.36 -2.20
CA ILE A 101 -2.21 1.03 -3.38
C ILE A 101 -1.08 2.06 -3.64
N ASN A 102 -1.23 3.28 -3.15
CA ASN A 102 -0.25 4.36 -3.30
C ASN A 102 0.70 4.49 -2.11
N PHE A 103 0.77 3.48 -1.22
CA PHE A 103 1.45 3.55 0.08
C PHE A 103 0.95 4.67 0.99
N LYS A 104 -0.30 5.09 0.81
CA LYS A 104 -0.91 6.01 1.74
C LYS A 104 -1.39 5.24 2.96
N PHE A 105 -0.94 5.67 4.14
CA PHE A 105 -1.32 5.07 5.41
C PHE A 105 -2.84 5.01 5.61
N ILE A 106 -3.34 3.84 6.00
CA ILE A 106 -4.74 3.61 6.37
C ILE A 106 -4.87 3.49 7.87
N THR A 107 -4.14 2.55 8.48
CA THR A 107 -4.23 2.28 9.92
C THR A 107 -3.05 1.47 10.43
N ASN A 108 -2.73 1.64 11.71
CA ASN A 108 -1.98 0.64 12.45
C ASN A 108 -2.91 -0.49 12.89
N MET A 109 -2.33 -1.67 13.12
CA MET A 109 -3.01 -2.90 13.57
C MET A 109 -2.21 -3.56 14.69
N GLY A 110 -2.89 -4.29 15.57
CA GLY A 110 -2.26 -4.99 16.69
C GLY A 110 -1.95 -4.09 17.88
N LEU A 111 -0.77 -4.22 18.47
CA LEU A 111 -0.38 -3.46 19.67
C LEU A 111 -0.42 -1.94 19.47
N THR A 112 -0.19 -1.48 18.26
CA THR A 112 -0.18 -0.07 17.89
C THR A 112 -1.48 0.39 17.23
N GLY A 113 -2.42 -0.53 17.03
CA GLY A 113 -3.76 -0.27 16.50
C GLY A 113 -4.74 0.21 17.58
N ASP A 114 -5.94 0.55 17.17
CA ASP A 114 -7.01 1.00 18.07
C ASP A 114 -7.39 -0.07 19.09
N GLU A 115 -7.25 -1.35 18.74
CA GLU A 115 -7.53 -2.51 19.59
C GLU A 115 -6.45 -2.82 20.64
N GLN A 116 -5.27 -2.21 20.52
CA GLN A 116 -4.17 -2.33 21.48
C GLN A 116 -3.79 -3.79 21.78
N GLY A 117 -3.75 -4.63 20.75
CA GLY A 117 -3.42 -6.05 20.85
C GLY A 117 -4.52 -6.95 21.41
N LYS A 118 -5.73 -6.44 21.64
CA LYS A 118 -6.87 -7.22 22.17
C LYS A 118 -7.59 -8.05 21.12
N GLY A 119 -7.19 -7.91 19.85
CA GLY A 119 -7.88 -8.47 18.72
C GLY A 119 -9.06 -7.61 18.26
N ALA A 120 -9.35 -7.61 16.99
CA ALA A 120 -10.44 -6.84 16.40
C ALA A 120 -10.87 -7.36 15.04
N LYS A 121 -12.05 -6.92 14.60
CA LYS A 121 -12.51 -7.05 13.21
C LYS A 121 -12.41 -5.70 12.53
N TYR A 122 -11.51 -5.59 11.58
CA TYR A 122 -11.38 -4.42 10.73
C TYR A 122 -12.29 -4.55 9.53
N LEU A 123 -13.14 -3.55 9.28
CA LEU A 123 -14.00 -3.48 8.11
C LEU A 123 -13.44 -2.44 7.14
N TYR A 124 -12.87 -2.91 6.04
CA TYR A 124 -12.38 -2.06 4.96
C TYR A 124 -13.51 -1.81 3.97
N LEU A 125 -13.87 -0.56 3.78
CA LEU A 125 -14.95 -0.12 2.88
C LEU A 125 -14.38 0.34 1.53
N PRO A 126 -15.11 0.15 0.43
CA PRO A 126 -14.79 0.83 -0.83
C PRO A 126 -14.71 2.36 -0.65
N PRO A 127 -13.92 3.09 -1.45
CA PRO A 127 -13.76 4.54 -1.31
C PRO A 127 -15.08 5.32 -1.29
N ASN A 128 -16.06 4.90 -2.09
CA ASN A 128 -17.36 5.57 -2.25
C ASN A 128 -18.52 4.77 -1.64
N TYR A 129 -18.23 3.97 -0.60
CA TYR A 129 -19.26 3.16 0.06
C TYR A 129 -20.26 4.06 0.79
N ASP A 130 -21.55 3.83 0.53
CA ASP A 130 -22.71 4.55 1.09
C ASP A 130 -23.75 3.60 1.76
N GLY A 131 -23.40 2.30 1.86
CA GLY A 131 -24.25 1.31 2.51
C GLY A 131 -24.17 1.33 4.03
N ASP A 132 -24.98 0.50 4.67
CA ASP A 132 -25.03 0.36 6.12
C ASP A 132 -23.72 -0.20 6.67
N ILE A 133 -23.32 0.32 7.83
CA ILE A 133 -22.12 -0.12 8.55
C ILE A 133 -22.59 -0.80 9.84
N PRO A 134 -22.39 -2.12 9.97
CA PRO A 134 -22.80 -2.84 11.19
C PRO A 134 -21.88 -2.49 12.36
N ASP A 135 -22.41 -2.62 13.58
CA ASP A 135 -21.65 -2.43 14.81
C ASP A 135 -20.61 -3.53 15.03
N GLY A 136 -19.60 -3.24 15.86
CA GLY A 136 -18.60 -4.21 16.28
C GLY A 136 -17.35 -4.28 15.39
N TYR A 137 -17.20 -3.37 14.46
CA TYR A 137 -16.05 -3.28 13.58
C TYR A 137 -15.24 -2.01 13.81
N ILE A 138 -13.93 -2.12 13.64
CA ILE A 138 -13.05 -0.96 13.42
C ILE A 138 -13.11 -0.63 11.93
N VAL A 139 -13.82 0.43 11.58
CA VAL A 139 -14.08 0.80 10.19
C VAL A 139 -12.91 1.58 9.60
N ARG A 140 -12.48 1.20 8.39
CA ARG A 140 -11.46 1.90 7.61
C ARG A 140 -11.95 2.15 6.19
N LYS A 141 -11.65 3.34 5.68
CA LYS A 141 -12.04 3.78 4.34
C LYS A 141 -10.80 4.22 3.57
N PRO A 142 -10.11 3.28 2.90
CA PRO A 142 -8.95 3.59 2.06
C PRO A 142 -9.33 4.54 0.92
N SER A 143 -8.36 5.24 0.34
CA SER A 143 -8.57 6.09 -0.83
C SER A 143 -8.56 5.30 -2.15
N SER A 144 -8.22 4.02 -2.11
CA SER A 144 -8.23 3.09 -3.24
C SER A 144 -8.92 1.77 -2.87
N TYR A 145 -9.35 1.02 -3.88
CA TYR A 145 -9.97 -0.29 -3.66
C TYR A 145 -8.99 -1.33 -3.13
N ARG A 146 -7.73 -1.26 -3.54
CA ARG A 146 -6.68 -2.19 -3.13
C ARG A 146 -5.85 -1.65 -2.00
N PHE A 147 -5.46 -2.54 -1.08
CA PHE A 147 -4.63 -2.22 0.07
C PHE A 147 -3.72 -3.39 0.43
N LEU A 148 -2.55 -3.07 0.97
CA LEU A 148 -1.57 -4.01 1.49
C LEU A 148 -1.68 -4.07 3.00
N ILE A 149 -1.56 -5.26 3.56
CA ILE A 149 -1.44 -5.50 4.99
C ILE A 149 -0.07 -6.12 5.24
N CYS A 150 0.67 -5.51 6.15
CA CYS A 150 1.96 -6.00 6.61
C CYS A 150 1.94 -6.12 8.14
N LEU A 151 2.02 -7.34 8.63
CA LEU A 151 2.04 -7.67 10.06
C LEU A 151 3.36 -8.33 10.42
N ARG A 152 3.73 -8.25 11.69
CA ARG A 152 4.86 -8.97 12.29
C ARG A 152 4.66 -9.21 13.78
#